data_38f3263a9f05d69b27500f5267893c0c
#
_entry.id   38f3263a9f05d69b27500f5267893c0c
#
_cell.length_a   1.000
_cell.length_b   1.000
_cell.length_c   1.000
_cell.angle_alpha   90.00
_cell.angle_beta   90.00
_cell.angle_gamma   90.00
#
_symmetry.space_group_name_H-M   'P 1'
#
loop_
_entity.id
_entity.type
_entity.pdbx_description
1 polymer ?
#
loop_
_entity_poly.entity_id
_entity_poly.type
_entity_poly.pdbx_seq_one_letter_code
_entity_poly.pdbx_strand_id
1 'polypeptide(L)'
;MNIIQKHEKALSKPNVAYHNFLKRYKKGETAVYIFCEGEEDIGYYAHAIPQCFPDLPLIKAFVGGKDNVIALSRCFDWARFSKNQVLFFVDRDMSYWLNSYRDLPDNIYVTDEYSFENDFVKEKHFIAFLEELCGFVNATEEELEGIRAFYREKWKIFVSNSKYVMAALTISLKYTNEHLAKNFEHKKVIKIIREKVWVEEYDGRPLNDYVDEIFRIDSAYKGEIHSLIERFEEEPEKYFVRGKWALSFLVKMLNHVVQEGKHYAPSLYLGGMPRPKCLWSMEEVHATALLCTRITVVESLHIFCDTHILQYYEEINRER
;
A
#
# COMPACT_ATOMS: atom_id res chain seq x y z
N MET A 1 7.50 -12.80 36.14
CA MET A 1 7.11 -11.51 35.51
C MET A 1 6.75 -10.54 36.62
N ASN A 2 7.50 -9.43 36.76
CA ASN A 2 7.24 -8.46 37.81
C ASN A 2 5.99 -7.58 37.47
N ILE A 3 5.50 -6.77 38.42
CA ILE A 3 4.31 -5.93 38.26
C ILE A 3 4.47 -4.95 37.10
N ILE A 4 5.67 -4.38 36.91
CA ILE A 4 5.95 -3.43 35.81
C ILE A 4 5.81 -4.13 34.47
N GLN A 5 6.39 -5.29 34.28
CA GLN A 5 6.25 -6.09 33.03
C GLN A 5 4.81 -6.51 32.75
N LYS A 6 3.99 -6.74 33.80
CA LYS A 6 2.55 -7.02 33.64
C LYS A 6 1.81 -5.76 33.16
N HIS A 7 2.13 -4.59 33.69
CA HIS A 7 1.53 -3.32 33.27
C HIS A 7 1.94 -2.95 31.84
N GLU A 8 3.21 -3.05 31.48
CA GLU A 8 3.69 -2.79 30.12
C GLU A 8 3.02 -3.74 29.11
N LYS A 9 2.88 -5.01 29.43
CA LYS A 9 2.15 -5.96 28.58
C LYS A 9 0.66 -5.62 28.48
N ALA A 10 0.02 -5.19 29.57
CA ALA A 10 -1.38 -4.79 29.57
C ALA A 10 -1.62 -3.53 28.73
N LEU A 11 -0.63 -2.63 28.63
CA LEU A 11 -0.66 -1.42 27.82
C LEU A 11 -0.16 -1.64 26.38
N SER A 12 0.22 -2.86 26.00
CA SER A 12 0.60 -3.16 24.63
C SER A 12 -0.55 -2.85 23.65
N LYS A 13 -0.19 -2.36 22.45
CA LYS A 13 -1.19 -1.98 21.43
C LYS A 13 -2.19 -3.09 21.11
N PRO A 14 -1.80 -4.39 20.94
CA PRO A 14 -2.76 -5.48 20.76
C PRO A 14 -3.75 -5.61 21.91
N ASN A 15 -3.31 -5.55 23.16
CA ASN A 15 -4.20 -5.68 24.33
C ASN A 15 -5.19 -4.51 24.44
N VAL A 16 -4.75 -3.29 24.12
CA VAL A 16 -5.61 -2.11 24.10
C VAL A 16 -6.67 -2.24 23.00
N ALA A 17 -6.26 -2.69 21.80
CA ALA A 17 -7.16 -2.91 20.68
C ALA A 17 -8.19 -4.02 21.01
N TYR A 18 -7.75 -5.13 21.60
CA TYR A 18 -8.64 -6.20 22.06
C TYR A 18 -9.63 -5.73 23.12
N HIS A 19 -9.18 -4.95 24.10
CA HIS A 19 -10.07 -4.39 25.13
C HIS A 19 -11.12 -3.44 24.53
N ASN A 20 -10.72 -2.61 23.56
CA ASN A 20 -11.65 -1.73 22.85
C ASN A 20 -12.65 -2.52 21.99
N PHE A 21 -12.23 -3.64 21.39
CA PHE A 21 -13.12 -4.56 20.74
C PHE A 21 -14.18 -5.09 21.72
N LEU A 22 -13.74 -5.64 22.88
CA LEU A 22 -14.66 -6.20 23.89
C LEU A 22 -15.72 -5.20 24.38
N LYS A 23 -15.40 -3.91 24.42
CA LYS A 23 -16.36 -2.86 24.79
C LYS A 23 -17.43 -2.60 23.72
N ARG A 24 -17.11 -2.88 22.47
CA ARG A 24 -18.00 -2.63 21.32
C ARG A 24 -18.74 -3.85 20.84
N TYR A 25 -18.16 -5.02 21.09
CA TYR A 25 -18.70 -6.29 20.60
C TYR A 25 -20.09 -6.60 21.15
N LYS A 26 -20.99 -6.96 20.24
CA LYS A 26 -22.33 -7.45 20.57
C LYS A 26 -22.56 -8.74 19.84
N LYS A 27 -22.91 -9.81 20.58
CA LYS A 27 -23.19 -11.11 19.98
C LYS A 27 -24.43 -11.02 19.06
N GLY A 28 -24.33 -11.59 17.86
CA GLY A 28 -25.43 -11.67 16.89
C GLY A 28 -25.72 -10.36 16.14
N GLU A 29 -24.87 -9.32 16.27
CA GLU A 29 -24.97 -8.15 15.40
C GLU A 29 -24.44 -8.43 13.99
N THR A 30 -24.92 -7.69 12.99
CA THR A 30 -24.50 -7.85 11.60
C THR A 30 -23.18 -7.17 11.28
N ALA A 31 -22.64 -6.37 12.19
CA ALA A 31 -21.39 -5.65 11.98
C ALA A 31 -20.17 -6.58 11.93
N VAL A 32 -19.26 -6.31 10.99
CA VAL A 32 -17.95 -6.94 10.88
C VAL A 32 -16.87 -6.02 11.44
N TYR A 33 -15.95 -6.59 12.20
CA TYR A 33 -14.82 -5.88 12.79
C TYR A 33 -13.60 -6.03 11.93
N ILE A 34 -12.96 -4.92 11.53
CA ILE A 34 -11.73 -4.94 10.76
C ILE A 34 -10.59 -4.28 11.51
N PHE A 35 -9.43 -4.94 11.51
CA PHE A 35 -8.21 -4.48 12.15
C PHE A 35 -7.09 -4.36 11.13
N CYS A 36 -6.53 -3.16 10.98
CA CYS A 36 -5.51 -2.83 10.00
C CYS A 36 -4.20 -2.41 10.69
N GLU A 37 -3.12 -2.32 9.92
CA GLU A 37 -1.81 -1.89 10.43
C GLU A 37 -1.81 -0.40 10.79
N GLY A 38 -2.28 0.45 9.90
CA GLY A 38 -2.25 1.91 10.00
C GLY A 38 -3.58 2.59 9.76
N GLU A 39 -3.59 3.89 9.96
CA GLU A 39 -4.76 4.73 9.75
C GLU A 39 -5.11 4.85 8.26
N GLU A 40 -4.10 4.90 7.39
CA GLU A 40 -4.26 4.98 5.93
C GLU A 40 -4.95 3.73 5.37
N ASP A 41 -4.63 2.55 5.92
CA ASP A 41 -5.24 1.26 5.54
C ASP A 41 -6.75 1.26 5.79
N ILE A 42 -7.19 1.88 6.91
CA ILE A 42 -8.62 2.01 7.22
C ILE A 42 -9.34 2.75 6.09
N GLY A 43 -8.74 3.80 5.55
CA GLY A 43 -9.29 4.54 4.42
C GLY A 43 -9.51 3.63 3.20
N TYR A 44 -8.49 2.84 2.85
CA TYR A 44 -8.56 1.89 1.74
C TYR A 44 -9.65 0.82 1.95
N TYR A 45 -9.58 0.05 3.03
CA TYR A 45 -10.53 -1.05 3.27
C TYR A 45 -11.95 -0.58 3.55
N ALA A 46 -12.12 0.62 4.13
CA ALA A 46 -13.42 1.23 4.33
C ALA A 46 -14.13 1.63 3.02
N HIS A 47 -13.38 1.80 1.94
CA HIS A 47 -13.94 2.01 0.60
C HIS A 47 -14.02 0.71 -0.21
N ALA A 48 -13.05 -0.17 -0.08
CA ALA A 48 -12.98 -1.42 -0.84
C ALA A 48 -14.08 -2.40 -0.42
N ILE A 49 -14.26 -2.67 0.87
CA ILE A 49 -15.23 -3.68 1.36
C ILE A 49 -16.67 -3.30 1.00
N PRO A 50 -17.15 -2.04 1.18
CA PRO A 50 -18.50 -1.67 0.77
C PRO A 50 -18.79 -1.73 -0.73
N GLN A 51 -17.78 -1.76 -1.60
CA GLN A 51 -18.03 -2.02 -3.03
C GLN A 51 -18.58 -3.43 -3.25
N CYS A 52 -18.19 -4.39 -2.41
CA CYS A 52 -18.69 -5.77 -2.45
C CYS A 52 -19.95 -5.95 -1.57
N PHE A 53 -20.00 -5.25 -0.44
CA PHE A 53 -21.05 -5.35 0.59
C PHE A 53 -21.53 -3.94 1.00
N PRO A 54 -22.37 -3.25 0.20
CA PRO A 54 -22.74 -1.84 0.42
C PRO A 54 -23.39 -1.55 1.77
N ASP A 55 -24.21 -2.47 2.27
CA ASP A 55 -24.98 -2.31 3.52
C ASP A 55 -24.31 -2.90 4.75
N LEU A 56 -23.05 -3.36 4.63
CA LEU A 56 -22.33 -4.00 5.73
C LEU A 56 -21.85 -2.95 6.74
N PRO A 57 -22.32 -2.99 8.00
CA PRO A 57 -21.74 -2.15 9.04
C PRO A 57 -20.32 -2.60 9.38
N LEU A 58 -19.35 -1.69 9.21
CA LEU A 58 -17.94 -1.95 9.51
C LEU A 58 -17.52 -1.21 10.79
N ILE A 59 -16.97 -1.97 11.75
CA ILE A 59 -16.32 -1.42 12.93
C ILE A 59 -14.80 -1.52 12.72
N LYS A 60 -14.15 -0.38 12.60
CA LYS A 60 -12.78 -0.23 12.11
C LYS A 60 -11.83 0.17 13.23
N ALA A 61 -10.65 -0.43 13.26
CA ALA A 61 -9.54 -0.03 14.13
C ALA A 61 -8.19 -0.29 13.47
N PHE A 62 -7.19 0.54 13.78
CA PHE A 62 -5.79 0.25 13.46
C PHE A 62 -5.02 -0.13 14.74
N VAL A 63 -3.97 -0.92 14.60
CA VAL A 63 -3.24 -1.51 15.73
C VAL A 63 -1.79 -0.99 15.82
N GLY A 64 -1.30 -0.41 14.75
CA GLY A 64 0.04 0.20 14.68
C GLY A 64 1.14 -0.77 14.30
N GLY A 65 1.00 -1.39 13.13
CA GLY A 65 1.96 -2.24 12.45
C GLY A 65 1.60 -3.72 12.46
N LYS A 66 2.16 -4.44 11.48
CA LYS A 66 1.89 -5.84 11.14
C LYS A 66 1.99 -6.80 12.33
N ASP A 67 3.11 -6.75 13.06
CA ASP A 67 3.33 -7.64 14.21
C ASP A 67 2.27 -7.45 15.29
N ASN A 68 1.79 -6.22 15.47
CA ASN A 68 0.71 -5.94 16.42
C ASN A 68 -0.65 -6.48 15.92
N VAL A 69 -0.93 -6.43 14.63
CA VAL A 69 -2.15 -7.03 14.03
C VAL A 69 -2.12 -8.55 14.20
N ILE A 70 -1.00 -9.19 13.88
CA ILE A 70 -0.81 -10.64 14.05
C ILE A 70 -0.89 -11.02 15.54
N ALA A 71 -0.26 -10.26 16.43
CA ALA A 71 -0.35 -10.50 17.86
C ALA A 71 -1.79 -10.32 18.39
N LEU A 72 -2.52 -9.33 17.87
CA LEU A 72 -3.93 -9.13 18.22
C LEU A 72 -4.79 -10.32 17.81
N SER A 73 -4.61 -10.88 16.60
CA SER A 73 -5.40 -12.04 16.14
C SER A 73 -5.25 -13.25 17.07
N ARG A 74 -4.10 -13.39 17.75
CA ARG A 74 -3.82 -14.44 18.73
C ARG A 74 -4.41 -14.18 20.12
N CYS A 75 -4.92 -12.95 20.38
CA CYS A 75 -5.59 -12.63 21.63
C CYS A 75 -7.06 -13.12 21.67
N PHE A 76 -7.63 -13.44 20.52
CA PHE A 76 -9.02 -13.83 20.42
C PHE A 76 -9.25 -15.29 20.86
N ASP A 77 -10.29 -15.48 21.63
CA ASP A 77 -10.87 -16.80 21.91
C ASP A 77 -11.86 -17.18 20.78
N TRP A 78 -11.38 -17.93 19.82
CA TRP A 78 -12.17 -18.33 18.65
C TRP A 78 -13.29 -19.36 18.96
N ALA A 79 -13.36 -19.85 20.18
CA ALA A 79 -14.55 -20.58 20.64
C ALA A 79 -15.70 -19.62 21.03
N ARG A 80 -15.37 -18.38 21.36
CA ARG A 80 -16.30 -17.34 21.75
C ARG A 80 -16.68 -16.39 20.62
N PHE A 81 -15.73 -16.08 19.73
CA PHE A 81 -15.87 -15.12 18.64
C PHE A 81 -15.76 -15.80 17.29
N SER A 82 -16.59 -15.38 16.32
CA SER A 82 -16.48 -15.89 14.96
C SER A 82 -15.26 -15.27 14.26
N LYS A 83 -14.42 -16.12 13.63
CA LYS A 83 -13.37 -15.67 12.73
C LYS A 83 -13.92 -14.95 11.51
N ASN A 84 -15.15 -15.26 11.12
CA ASN A 84 -15.81 -14.66 9.97
C ASN A 84 -16.35 -13.25 10.27
N GLN A 85 -16.50 -12.91 11.55
CA GLN A 85 -16.89 -11.55 12.00
C GLN A 85 -15.70 -10.64 12.26
N VAL A 86 -14.53 -11.20 12.55
CA VAL A 86 -13.34 -10.42 12.94
C VAL A 86 -12.22 -10.67 11.95
N LEU A 87 -11.95 -9.68 11.12
CA LEU A 87 -11.03 -9.77 10.00
C LEU A 87 -9.81 -8.86 10.23
N PHE A 88 -8.65 -9.31 9.80
CA PHE A 88 -7.39 -8.62 9.94
C PHE A 88 -6.78 -8.38 8.56
N PHE A 89 -6.09 -7.24 8.41
CA PHE A 89 -5.52 -6.80 7.14
C PHE A 89 -4.07 -6.37 7.36
N VAL A 90 -3.18 -6.99 6.62
CA VAL A 90 -1.74 -6.72 6.68
C VAL A 90 -1.13 -6.64 5.29
N ASP A 91 -0.08 -5.82 5.17
CA ASP A 91 0.69 -5.76 3.95
C ASP A 91 1.60 -6.99 3.78
N ARG A 92 1.86 -7.37 2.53
CA ARG A 92 2.86 -8.40 2.22
C ARG A 92 4.25 -7.95 2.66
N ASP A 93 4.64 -6.73 2.32
CA ASP A 93 5.91 -6.07 2.59
C ASP A 93 7.16 -6.95 2.30
N MET A 94 8.29 -6.70 2.98
CA MET A 94 9.50 -7.50 2.86
C MET A 94 9.40 -8.91 3.46
N SER A 95 8.32 -9.23 4.17
CA SER A 95 8.15 -10.54 4.81
C SER A 95 8.17 -11.68 3.79
N TYR A 96 7.71 -11.42 2.57
CA TYR A 96 7.81 -12.36 1.44
C TYR A 96 9.27 -12.71 1.13
N TRP A 97 10.15 -11.72 1.02
CA TRP A 97 11.56 -11.88 0.67
C TRP A 97 12.40 -12.46 1.81
N LEU A 98 11.97 -12.24 3.04
CA LEU A 98 12.62 -12.74 4.26
C LEU A 98 12.08 -14.11 4.71
N ASN A 99 11.15 -14.72 3.96
CA ASN A 99 10.46 -15.97 4.31
C ASN A 99 9.87 -15.94 5.73
N SER A 100 9.38 -14.78 6.17
CA SER A 100 8.86 -14.58 7.52
C SER A 100 7.35 -14.81 7.63
N TYR A 101 6.66 -15.14 6.52
CA TYR A 101 5.28 -15.62 6.53
C TYR A 101 5.24 -17.08 6.93
N ARG A 102 4.75 -17.36 8.12
CA ARG A 102 4.47 -18.73 8.54
C ARG A 102 3.14 -18.75 9.26
N ASP A 103 2.26 -19.64 8.82
CA ASP A 103 1.03 -20.02 9.52
C ASP A 103 0.18 -18.85 10.04
N LEU A 104 -0.20 -17.94 9.16
CA LEU A 104 -1.17 -16.89 9.48
C LEU A 104 -2.57 -17.51 9.55
N PRO A 105 -3.41 -17.10 10.52
CA PRO A 105 -4.81 -17.47 10.54
C PRO A 105 -5.53 -17.10 9.24
N ASP A 106 -6.53 -17.89 8.87
CA ASP A 106 -7.32 -17.74 7.65
C ASP A 106 -8.09 -16.42 7.57
N ASN A 107 -8.42 -15.81 8.68
CA ASN A 107 -9.06 -14.51 8.78
C ASN A 107 -8.08 -13.30 8.77
N ILE A 108 -6.84 -13.53 8.33
CA ILE A 108 -5.88 -12.46 8.03
C ILE A 108 -5.70 -12.36 6.52
N TYR A 109 -6.15 -11.26 5.94
CA TYR A 109 -5.84 -10.91 4.56
C TYR A 109 -4.42 -10.34 4.47
N VAL A 110 -3.65 -10.85 3.52
CA VAL A 110 -2.34 -10.31 3.14
C VAL A 110 -2.46 -9.72 1.74
N THR A 111 -2.04 -8.48 1.55
CA THR A 111 -2.11 -7.84 0.22
C THR A 111 -1.40 -8.67 -0.86
N ASP A 112 -1.96 -8.70 -2.06
CA ASP A 112 -1.38 -9.43 -3.20
C ASP A 112 -0.02 -8.87 -3.62
N GLU A 113 0.14 -7.56 -3.51
CA GLU A 113 1.32 -6.82 -3.85
C GLU A 113 2.08 -6.42 -2.58
N TYR A 114 3.16 -5.67 -2.69
CA TYR A 114 3.96 -5.25 -1.53
C TYR A 114 3.09 -4.62 -0.42
N SER A 115 2.16 -3.77 -0.80
CA SER A 115 1.17 -3.14 0.08
C SER A 115 -0.04 -2.66 -0.73
N PHE A 116 -1.11 -2.22 -0.07
CA PHE A 116 -2.32 -1.77 -0.75
C PHE A 116 -2.09 -0.54 -1.68
N GLU A 117 -1.10 0.31 -1.41
CA GLU A 117 -0.80 1.46 -2.27
C GLU A 117 -0.38 1.05 -3.69
N ASN A 118 0.12 -0.18 -3.87
CA ASN A 118 0.43 -0.69 -5.20
C ASN A 118 -0.81 -0.86 -6.09
N ASP A 119 -2.00 -0.95 -5.51
CA ASP A 119 -3.24 -0.99 -6.29
C ASP A 119 -3.52 0.32 -7.02
N PHE A 120 -3.02 1.45 -6.52
CA PHE A 120 -3.22 2.75 -7.16
C PHE A 120 -2.40 2.93 -8.44
N VAL A 121 -1.22 2.31 -8.52
CA VAL A 121 -0.24 2.60 -9.57
C VAL A 121 -0.45 1.80 -10.87
N LYS A 122 -1.58 1.14 -11.01
CA LYS A 122 -1.95 0.45 -12.25
C LYS A 122 -2.26 1.47 -13.35
N GLU A 123 -1.77 1.23 -14.58
CA GLU A 123 -1.97 2.14 -15.71
C GLU A 123 -3.42 2.58 -15.89
N LYS A 124 -4.37 1.63 -15.79
CA LYS A 124 -5.81 1.94 -15.88
C LYS A 124 -6.26 2.96 -14.84
N HIS A 125 -5.73 2.89 -13.62
CA HIS A 125 -6.06 3.82 -12.55
C HIS A 125 -5.40 5.18 -12.79
N PHE A 126 -4.14 5.20 -13.26
CA PHE A 126 -3.47 6.45 -13.62
C PHE A 126 -4.26 7.25 -14.64
N ILE A 127 -4.78 6.61 -15.70
CA ILE A 127 -5.63 7.28 -16.70
C ILE A 127 -6.94 7.74 -16.08
N ALA A 128 -7.64 6.88 -15.32
CA ALA A 128 -8.87 7.29 -14.65
C ALA A 128 -8.66 8.50 -13.71
N PHE A 129 -7.54 8.56 -12.99
CA PHE A 129 -7.22 9.71 -12.14
C PHE A 129 -6.96 10.99 -12.95
N LEU A 130 -6.31 10.89 -14.13
CA LEU A 130 -6.14 12.04 -15.01
C LEU A 130 -7.50 12.57 -15.52
N GLU A 131 -8.38 11.68 -15.95
CA GLU A 131 -9.70 12.06 -16.45
C GLU A 131 -10.57 12.64 -15.33
N GLU A 132 -10.71 11.96 -14.22
CA GLU A 132 -11.67 12.31 -13.16
C GLU A 132 -11.14 13.43 -12.22
N LEU A 133 -9.84 13.48 -11.96
CA LEU A 133 -9.27 14.41 -10.97
C LEU A 133 -8.47 15.55 -11.58
N CYS A 134 -7.98 15.39 -12.82
CA CYS A 134 -7.05 16.34 -13.43
C CYS A 134 -7.57 17.01 -14.70
N GLY A 135 -8.83 16.74 -15.07
CA GLY A 135 -9.50 17.44 -16.18
C GLY A 135 -9.12 16.95 -17.57
N PHE A 136 -8.68 15.70 -17.71
CA PHE A 136 -8.33 15.08 -19.01
C PHE A 136 -9.49 14.33 -19.66
N VAL A 137 -10.71 14.43 -19.14
CA VAL A 137 -11.91 13.71 -19.62
C VAL A 137 -12.23 13.95 -21.09
N ASN A 138 -11.81 15.06 -21.69
CA ASN A 138 -12.01 15.40 -23.10
C ASN A 138 -10.75 15.22 -23.95
N ALA A 139 -9.69 14.59 -23.43
CA ALA A 139 -8.53 14.23 -24.24
C ALA A 139 -8.91 13.20 -25.30
N THR A 140 -8.28 13.26 -26.46
CA THR A 140 -8.52 12.26 -27.51
C THR A 140 -7.91 10.92 -27.12
N GLU A 141 -8.43 9.81 -27.67
CA GLU A 141 -7.86 8.48 -27.39
C GLU A 141 -6.39 8.36 -27.82
N GLU A 142 -5.99 9.05 -28.90
CA GLU A 142 -4.59 9.10 -29.35
C GLU A 142 -3.69 9.78 -28.29
N GLU A 143 -4.17 10.89 -27.72
CA GLU A 143 -3.47 11.60 -26.65
C GLU A 143 -3.36 10.75 -25.38
N LEU A 144 -4.46 10.07 -24.99
CA LEU A 144 -4.47 9.17 -23.85
C LEU A 144 -3.52 7.98 -24.05
N GLU A 145 -3.46 7.40 -25.26
CA GLU A 145 -2.50 6.32 -25.56
C GLU A 145 -1.05 6.81 -25.54
N GLY A 146 -0.79 8.02 -25.99
CA GLY A 146 0.54 8.66 -25.81
C GLY A 146 0.92 8.80 -24.32
N ILE A 147 -0.03 9.20 -23.49
CA ILE A 147 0.15 9.33 -22.04
C ILE A 147 0.36 7.94 -21.39
N ARG A 148 -0.40 6.90 -21.81
CA ARG A 148 -0.21 5.51 -21.35
C ARG A 148 1.20 5.01 -21.68
N ALA A 149 1.64 5.21 -22.92
CA ALA A 149 2.98 4.81 -23.35
C ALA A 149 4.08 5.49 -22.53
N PHE A 150 3.92 6.79 -22.27
CA PHE A 150 4.83 7.54 -21.40
C PHE A 150 4.83 6.99 -19.96
N TYR A 151 3.65 6.71 -19.38
CA TYR A 151 3.53 6.11 -18.05
C TYR A 151 4.24 4.76 -17.98
N ARG A 152 3.99 3.85 -18.94
CA ARG A 152 4.64 2.53 -19.03
C ARG A 152 6.15 2.63 -19.09
N GLU A 153 6.68 3.55 -19.89
CA GLU A 153 8.13 3.80 -19.99
C GLU A 153 8.71 4.24 -18.65
N LYS A 154 8.09 5.24 -18.01
CA LYS A 154 8.56 5.78 -16.74
C LYS A 154 8.42 4.78 -15.59
N TRP A 155 7.37 3.96 -15.60
CA TRP A 155 7.20 2.87 -14.65
C TRP A 155 8.35 1.85 -14.75
N LYS A 156 8.72 1.42 -15.96
CA LYS A 156 9.86 0.51 -16.16
C LYS A 156 11.16 1.07 -15.61
N ILE A 157 11.45 2.34 -15.84
CA ILE A 157 12.64 3.02 -15.30
C ILE A 157 12.56 3.07 -13.77
N PHE A 158 11.40 3.44 -13.22
CA PHE A 158 11.16 3.48 -11.78
C PHE A 158 11.43 2.13 -11.12
N VAL A 159 10.87 1.06 -11.66
CA VAL A 159 11.05 -0.32 -11.18
C VAL A 159 12.52 -0.74 -11.24
N SER A 160 13.18 -0.50 -12.37
CA SER A 160 14.60 -0.86 -12.55
C SER A 160 15.48 -0.20 -11.47
N ASN A 161 15.29 1.09 -11.24
CA ASN A 161 16.07 1.84 -10.25
C ASN A 161 15.69 1.47 -8.80
N SER A 162 14.46 0.99 -8.58
CA SER A 162 14.01 0.55 -7.25
C SER A 162 14.69 -0.73 -6.77
N LYS A 163 15.18 -1.59 -7.69
CA LYS A 163 15.72 -2.91 -7.34
C LYS A 163 16.85 -2.83 -6.31
N TYR A 164 17.85 -1.98 -6.57
CA TYR A 164 18.98 -1.84 -5.66
C TYR A 164 18.55 -1.31 -4.29
N VAL A 165 17.73 -0.28 -4.28
CA VAL A 165 17.25 0.37 -3.05
C VAL A 165 16.44 -0.62 -2.21
N MET A 166 15.57 -1.41 -2.84
CA MET A 166 14.76 -2.41 -2.17
C MET A 166 15.57 -3.61 -1.69
N ALA A 167 16.56 -4.06 -2.47
CA ALA A 167 17.45 -5.14 -2.06
C ALA A 167 18.31 -4.71 -0.85
N ALA A 168 18.89 -3.51 -0.88
CA ALA A 168 19.64 -2.95 0.22
C ALA A 168 18.78 -2.82 1.49
N LEU A 169 17.56 -2.29 1.36
CA LEU A 169 16.63 -2.17 2.49
C LEU A 169 16.26 -3.54 3.08
N THR A 170 16.03 -4.54 2.24
CA THR A 170 15.70 -5.91 2.68
C THR A 170 16.86 -6.56 3.42
N ILE A 171 18.09 -6.42 2.89
CA ILE A 171 19.30 -6.94 3.52
C ILE A 171 19.59 -6.21 4.83
N SER A 172 19.40 -4.88 4.86
CA SER A 172 19.50 -4.10 6.10
C SER A 172 18.55 -4.65 7.17
N LEU A 173 17.28 -4.84 6.86
CA LEU A 173 16.30 -5.38 7.80
C LEU A 173 16.68 -6.77 8.30
N LYS A 174 17.19 -7.65 7.42
CA LYS A 174 17.64 -9.00 7.74
C LYS A 174 18.72 -9.02 8.83
N TYR A 175 19.67 -8.09 8.76
CA TYR A 175 20.86 -8.10 9.65
C TYR A 175 20.76 -7.14 10.83
N THR A 176 20.04 -6.02 10.70
CA THR A 176 19.90 -5.04 11.79
C THR A 176 18.62 -5.20 12.59
N ASN A 177 17.61 -5.85 12.01
CA ASN A 177 16.23 -5.87 12.52
C ASN A 177 15.64 -4.46 12.74
N GLU A 178 16.15 -3.45 11.99
CA GLU A 178 15.68 -2.07 12.05
C GLU A 178 14.92 -1.67 10.80
N HIS A 179 13.77 -1.03 10.96
CA HIS A 179 12.96 -0.52 9.83
C HIS A 179 13.48 0.85 9.36
N LEU A 180 14.58 0.86 8.58
CA LEU A 180 15.26 2.07 8.13
C LEU A 180 14.61 2.75 6.93
N ALA A 181 13.58 2.18 6.32
CA ALA A 181 12.89 2.74 5.15
C ALA A 181 12.43 4.20 5.33
N LYS A 182 12.10 4.60 6.56
CA LYS A 182 11.70 5.98 6.91
C LYS A 182 12.83 7.00 6.78
N ASN A 183 14.10 6.53 6.83
CA ASN A 183 15.27 7.39 6.71
C ASN A 183 15.59 7.74 5.25
N PHE A 184 15.03 6.99 4.30
CA PHE A 184 15.26 7.22 2.88
C PHE A 184 14.33 8.31 2.34
N GLU A 185 14.90 9.41 1.88
CA GLU A 185 14.16 10.59 1.41
C GLU A 185 13.61 10.40 -0.01
N HIS A 186 12.82 9.33 -0.23
CA HIS A 186 12.27 8.96 -1.53
C HIS A 186 11.59 10.12 -2.28
N LYS A 187 10.91 11.01 -1.57
CA LYS A 187 10.26 12.21 -2.16
C LYS A 187 11.23 13.16 -2.83
N LYS A 188 12.48 13.22 -2.36
CA LYS A 188 13.53 14.05 -2.96
C LYS A 188 14.30 13.32 -4.06
N VAL A 189 14.37 12.01 -3.96
CA VAL A 189 15.11 11.13 -4.88
C VAL A 189 14.29 10.80 -6.13
N ILE A 190 12.99 10.50 -5.99
CA ILE A 190 12.09 10.25 -7.13
C ILE A 190 11.76 11.59 -7.78
N LYS A 191 12.13 11.78 -9.08
CA LYS A 191 11.85 12.98 -9.87
C LYS A 191 11.60 12.61 -11.32
N ILE A 192 10.48 13.07 -11.86
CA ILE A 192 10.16 12.89 -13.28
C ILE A 192 10.87 14.01 -14.06
N ILE A 193 11.98 13.69 -14.69
CA ILE A 193 12.77 14.65 -15.47
C ILE A 193 13.14 14.02 -16.80
N ARG A 194 12.51 14.44 -17.91
CA ARG A 194 12.73 13.88 -19.26
C ARG A 194 12.75 12.34 -19.24
N GLU A 195 13.92 11.72 -19.44
CA GLU A 195 14.09 10.27 -19.49
C GLU A 195 14.35 9.63 -18.12
N LYS A 196 14.55 10.44 -17.06
CA LYS A 196 14.91 9.96 -15.71
C LYS A 196 13.70 9.98 -14.78
N VAL A 197 13.69 9.03 -13.85
CA VAL A 197 12.67 8.90 -12.79
C VAL A 197 13.29 9.02 -11.41
N TRP A 198 14.58 8.67 -11.29
CA TRP A 198 15.36 8.80 -10.07
C TRP A 198 16.55 9.73 -10.30
N VAL A 199 16.97 10.42 -9.26
CA VAL A 199 18.24 11.15 -9.32
C VAL A 199 19.41 10.15 -9.32
N GLU A 200 20.45 10.45 -10.08
CA GLU A 200 21.69 9.64 -10.11
C GLU A 200 22.59 9.93 -8.91
N GLU A 201 22.52 11.17 -8.43
CA GLU A 201 23.28 11.63 -7.27
C GLU A 201 22.33 12.28 -6.25
N TYR A 202 22.60 12.04 -5.00
CA TYR A 202 21.89 12.66 -3.89
C TYR A 202 22.88 13.00 -2.78
N ASP A 203 22.75 14.20 -2.22
CA ASP A 203 23.65 14.71 -1.16
C ASP A 203 25.14 14.68 -1.58
N GLY A 204 25.42 15.03 -2.85
CA GLY A 204 26.77 15.15 -3.42
C GLY A 204 27.48 13.82 -3.68
N ARG A 205 26.76 12.69 -3.76
CA ARG A 205 27.30 11.35 -3.99
C ARG A 205 26.38 10.50 -4.85
N PRO A 206 26.89 9.43 -5.48
CA PRO A 206 26.05 8.46 -6.21
C PRO A 206 24.91 7.93 -5.33
N LEU A 207 23.74 7.73 -5.92
CA LEU A 207 22.55 7.30 -5.18
C LEU A 207 22.77 5.98 -4.43
N ASN A 208 23.50 5.02 -5.01
CA ASN A 208 23.76 3.75 -4.34
C ASN A 208 24.64 3.92 -3.10
N ASP A 209 25.60 4.84 -3.11
CA ASP A 209 26.45 5.13 -1.94
C ASP A 209 25.64 5.77 -0.81
N TYR A 210 24.72 6.68 -1.18
CA TYR A 210 23.76 7.24 -0.23
C TYR A 210 22.84 6.16 0.38
N VAL A 211 22.33 5.24 -0.45
CA VAL A 211 21.48 4.12 -0.02
C VAL A 211 22.23 3.22 0.96
N ASP A 212 23.49 2.88 0.65
CA ASP A 212 24.32 2.03 1.51
C ASP A 212 24.52 2.62 2.90
N GLU A 213 24.79 3.92 2.95
CA GLU A 213 24.97 4.59 4.24
C GLU A 213 23.67 4.63 5.04
N ILE A 214 22.56 5.07 4.41
CA ILE A 214 21.26 5.18 5.09
C ILE A 214 20.78 3.83 5.62
N PHE A 215 21.00 2.76 4.86
CA PHE A 215 20.59 1.41 5.25
C PHE A 215 21.70 0.62 5.97
N ARG A 216 22.85 1.25 6.25
CA ARG A 216 24.00 0.65 6.97
C ARG A 216 24.48 -0.65 6.32
N ILE A 217 24.67 -0.62 5.00
CA ILE A 217 25.11 -1.79 4.24
C ILE A 217 26.61 -1.97 4.40
N ASP A 218 26.99 -3.11 4.94
CA ASP A 218 28.39 -3.55 4.94
C ASP A 218 28.78 -4.10 3.55
N SER A 219 30.04 -3.87 3.16
CA SER A 219 30.59 -4.40 1.91
C SER A 219 30.47 -5.92 1.78
N ALA A 220 30.51 -6.65 2.91
CA ALA A 220 30.33 -8.09 2.96
C ALA A 220 28.94 -8.55 2.44
N TYR A 221 27.92 -7.68 2.49
CA TYR A 221 26.57 -8.01 2.05
C TYR A 221 26.28 -7.68 0.58
N LYS A 222 27.22 -7.08 -0.14
CA LYS A 222 27.01 -6.71 -1.54
C LYS A 222 26.67 -7.90 -2.45
N GLY A 223 27.26 -9.06 -2.18
CA GLY A 223 26.92 -10.31 -2.90
C GLY A 223 25.46 -10.72 -2.69
N GLU A 224 24.94 -10.61 -1.47
CA GLU A 224 23.53 -10.93 -1.19
C GLU A 224 22.57 -9.92 -1.83
N ILE A 225 22.95 -8.65 -1.89
CA ILE A 225 22.17 -7.62 -2.60
C ILE A 225 22.04 -7.99 -4.08
N HIS A 226 23.15 -8.37 -4.73
CA HIS A 226 23.11 -8.81 -6.14
C HIS A 226 22.22 -10.04 -6.35
N SER A 227 22.38 -11.06 -5.52
CA SER A 227 21.54 -12.27 -5.59
C SER A 227 20.06 -11.96 -5.36
N LEU A 228 19.74 -10.99 -4.51
CA LEU A 228 18.36 -10.58 -4.29
C LEU A 228 17.80 -9.79 -5.48
N ILE A 229 18.62 -8.97 -6.15
CA ILE A 229 18.24 -8.27 -7.39
C ILE A 229 17.94 -9.29 -8.49
N GLU A 230 18.76 -10.35 -8.66
CA GLU A 230 18.48 -11.43 -9.60
C GLU A 230 17.12 -12.09 -9.32
N ARG A 231 16.81 -12.38 -8.07
CA ARG A 231 15.49 -12.90 -7.67
C ARG A 231 14.35 -11.92 -7.96
N PHE A 232 14.56 -10.62 -7.82
CA PHE A 232 13.57 -9.62 -8.21
C PHE A 232 13.28 -9.62 -9.71
N GLU A 233 14.21 -10.07 -10.53
CA GLU A 233 14.02 -10.18 -11.99
C GLU A 233 13.18 -11.39 -12.40
N GLU A 234 13.15 -12.42 -11.56
CA GLU A 234 12.35 -13.63 -11.77
C GLU A 234 10.89 -13.47 -11.33
N GLU A 235 10.61 -12.47 -10.48
CA GLU A 235 9.29 -12.25 -9.87
C GLU A 235 8.64 -10.95 -10.39
N PRO A 236 7.31 -10.86 -10.35
CA PRO A 236 6.62 -9.60 -10.68
C PRO A 236 7.08 -8.43 -9.81
N GLU A 237 7.31 -7.26 -10.43
CA GLU A 237 7.74 -6.04 -9.74
C GLU A 237 6.84 -5.63 -8.57
N LYS A 238 5.56 -5.97 -8.62
CA LYS A 238 4.58 -5.71 -7.57
C LYS A 238 4.94 -6.32 -6.21
N TYR A 239 5.81 -7.32 -6.16
CA TYR A 239 6.20 -7.97 -4.91
C TYR A 239 7.36 -7.30 -4.20
N PHE A 240 8.21 -6.55 -4.90
CA PHE A 240 9.34 -5.86 -4.27
C PHE A 240 9.24 -4.34 -4.26
N VAL A 241 8.44 -3.73 -5.14
CA VAL A 241 8.30 -2.28 -5.19
C VAL A 241 7.48 -1.78 -4.00
N ARG A 242 8.12 -1.01 -3.12
CA ARG A 242 7.47 -0.45 -1.93
C ARG A 242 6.32 0.48 -2.31
N GLY A 243 5.10 0.23 -1.78
CA GLY A 243 3.88 0.94 -2.16
C GLY A 243 3.96 2.45 -1.94
N LYS A 244 4.50 2.93 -0.82
CA LYS A 244 4.67 4.38 -0.58
C LYS A 244 5.58 5.07 -1.60
N TRP A 245 6.57 4.36 -2.14
CA TRP A 245 7.41 4.91 -3.21
C TRP A 245 6.71 4.87 -4.56
N ALA A 246 5.96 3.81 -4.82
CA ALA A 246 5.10 3.71 -6.00
C ALA A 246 4.02 4.81 -6.00
N LEU A 247 3.39 5.08 -4.85
CA LEU A 247 2.45 6.19 -4.69
C LEU A 247 3.12 7.55 -4.94
N SER A 248 4.35 7.76 -4.42
CA SER A 248 5.13 8.96 -4.70
C SER A 248 5.41 9.14 -6.19
N PHE A 249 5.77 8.06 -6.88
CA PHE A 249 5.93 8.04 -8.34
C PHE A 249 4.62 8.44 -9.03
N LEU A 250 3.48 7.80 -8.68
CA LEU A 250 2.18 8.09 -9.26
C LEU A 250 1.80 9.57 -9.14
N VAL A 251 1.90 10.12 -7.92
CA VAL A 251 1.58 11.53 -7.65
C VAL A 251 2.44 12.47 -8.50
N LYS A 252 3.73 12.17 -8.64
CA LYS A 252 4.64 12.95 -9.48
C LYS A 252 4.34 12.83 -10.95
N MET A 253 3.93 11.65 -11.41
CA MET A 253 3.50 11.44 -12.80
C MET A 253 2.23 12.23 -13.10
N LEU A 254 1.21 12.19 -12.22
CA LEU A 254 -0.01 13.00 -12.38
C LEU A 254 0.31 14.49 -12.47
N ASN A 255 1.11 15.00 -11.54
CA ASN A 255 1.51 16.40 -11.53
C ASN A 255 2.31 16.79 -12.78
N HIS A 256 3.23 15.93 -13.23
CA HIS A 256 4.04 16.19 -14.43
C HIS A 256 3.17 16.28 -15.68
N VAL A 257 2.26 15.31 -15.88
CA VAL A 257 1.36 15.31 -17.05
C VAL A 257 0.43 16.52 -17.03
N VAL A 258 -0.05 16.94 -15.87
CA VAL A 258 -0.88 18.16 -15.74
C VAL A 258 -0.07 19.43 -16.04
N GLN A 259 1.16 19.53 -15.53
CA GLN A 259 2.03 20.69 -15.78
C GLN A 259 2.40 20.82 -17.25
N GLU A 260 2.69 19.71 -17.90
CA GLU A 260 3.05 19.65 -19.33
C GLU A 260 1.84 19.32 -20.23
N GLY A 261 0.63 19.55 -19.73
CA GLY A 261 -0.63 19.11 -20.38
C GLY A 261 -0.77 19.54 -21.84
N LYS A 262 -0.26 20.73 -22.21
CA LYS A 262 -0.25 21.19 -23.61
C LYS A 262 0.61 20.30 -24.52
N HIS A 263 1.62 19.66 -23.98
CA HIS A 263 2.47 18.72 -24.72
C HIS A 263 1.76 17.36 -24.89
N TYR A 264 1.11 16.87 -23.81
CA TYR A 264 0.51 15.54 -23.80
C TYR A 264 -0.91 15.48 -24.39
N ALA A 265 -1.68 16.55 -24.22
CA ALA A 265 -3.06 16.64 -24.70
C ALA A 265 -3.34 18.04 -25.28
N PRO A 266 -2.73 18.40 -26.42
CA PRO A 266 -2.89 19.71 -27.05
C PRO A 266 -4.32 20.05 -27.39
N SER A 267 -5.17 19.05 -27.67
CA SER A 267 -6.60 19.25 -27.98
C SER A 267 -7.34 19.97 -26.85
N LEU A 268 -6.96 19.72 -25.59
CA LEU A 268 -7.58 20.35 -24.41
C LEU A 268 -7.25 21.85 -24.26
N TYR A 269 -6.35 22.36 -25.08
CA TYR A 269 -5.93 23.78 -25.07
C TYR A 269 -6.50 24.57 -26.24
N LEU A 270 -7.32 23.94 -27.07
CA LEU A 270 -8.03 24.55 -28.21
C LEU A 270 -9.41 25.06 -27.79
N GLY A 271 -9.91 26.11 -28.43
CA GLY A 271 -11.33 26.51 -28.36
C GLY A 271 -11.81 27.10 -27.01
N GLY A 272 -10.92 27.59 -26.13
CA GLY A 272 -11.34 28.24 -24.87
C GLY A 272 -11.82 27.30 -23.77
N MET A 273 -11.55 26.01 -23.89
CA MET A 273 -11.86 25.01 -22.84
C MET A 273 -11.09 25.28 -21.53
N PRO A 274 -11.66 24.94 -20.37
CA PRO A 274 -10.93 25.02 -19.12
C PRO A 274 -9.65 24.17 -19.19
N ARG A 275 -8.52 24.75 -18.81
CA ARG A 275 -7.24 24.03 -18.82
C ARG A 275 -7.26 22.88 -17.82
N PRO A 276 -6.63 21.74 -18.16
CA PRO A 276 -6.40 20.66 -17.20
C PRO A 276 -5.73 21.19 -15.93
N LYS A 277 -6.28 20.79 -14.80
CA LYS A 277 -5.70 21.06 -13.47
C LYS A 277 -6.18 19.98 -12.51
N CYS A 278 -5.35 19.58 -11.58
CA CYS A 278 -5.82 18.75 -10.49
C CYS A 278 -6.87 19.51 -9.67
N LEU A 279 -7.96 18.85 -9.31
CA LEU A 279 -9.05 19.42 -8.51
C LEU A 279 -8.55 19.84 -7.12
N TRP A 280 -7.53 19.16 -6.62
CA TRP A 280 -6.85 19.46 -5.37
C TRP A 280 -5.34 19.46 -5.59
N SER A 281 -4.59 20.04 -4.65
CA SER A 281 -3.14 19.83 -4.60
C SER A 281 -2.89 18.33 -4.44
N MET A 282 -2.36 17.70 -5.50
CA MET A 282 -2.03 16.28 -5.47
C MET A 282 -0.72 16.11 -4.72
N GLU A 283 -0.83 16.03 -3.40
CA GLU A 283 0.26 15.71 -2.48
C GLU A 283 0.11 14.28 -1.95
N GLU A 284 1.21 13.62 -1.69
CA GLU A 284 1.20 12.23 -1.22
C GLU A 284 0.38 12.05 0.08
N VAL A 285 0.38 13.05 0.96
CA VAL A 285 -0.38 13.03 2.24
C VAL A 285 -1.88 12.86 2.02
N HIS A 286 -2.41 13.38 0.92
CA HIS A 286 -3.85 13.31 0.60
C HIS A 286 -4.18 12.29 -0.48
N ALA A 287 -3.15 11.76 -1.17
CA ALA A 287 -3.34 10.91 -2.33
C ALA A 287 -4.16 9.66 -1.99
N THR A 288 -3.83 8.94 -0.93
CA THR A 288 -4.57 7.73 -0.53
C THR A 288 -6.06 8.00 -0.36
N ALA A 289 -6.43 9.05 0.37
CA ALA A 289 -7.83 9.40 0.60
C ALA A 289 -8.59 9.76 -0.69
N LEU A 290 -7.92 10.41 -1.65
CA LEU A 290 -8.51 10.79 -2.93
C LEU A 290 -8.61 9.60 -3.90
N LEU A 291 -7.61 8.74 -3.91
CA LEU A 291 -7.46 7.67 -4.89
C LEU A 291 -8.25 6.41 -4.51
N CYS A 292 -8.35 6.08 -3.22
CA CYS A 292 -9.02 4.86 -2.76
C CYS A 292 -10.50 4.77 -3.20
N THR A 293 -11.17 5.91 -3.41
CA THR A 293 -12.56 5.95 -3.87
C THR A 293 -12.74 5.64 -5.36
N ARG A 294 -11.65 5.52 -6.13
CA ARG A 294 -11.65 5.42 -7.61
C ARG A 294 -11.00 4.15 -8.13
N ILE A 295 -10.54 3.29 -7.25
CA ILE A 295 -9.98 2.01 -7.65
C ILE A 295 -11.02 0.90 -7.55
N THR A 296 -10.87 -0.09 -8.40
CA THR A 296 -11.63 -1.34 -8.32
C THR A 296 -11.01 -2.24 -7.27
N VAL A 297 -11.84 -2.88 -6.46
CA VAL A 297 -11.40 -3.89 -5.50
C VAL A 297 -10.63 -4.99 -6.21
N VAL A 298 -9.49 -5.39 -5.65
CA VAL A 298 -8.71 -6.51 -6.17
C VAL A 298 -9.44 -7.83 -5.90
N GLU A 299 -9.32 -8.77 -6.84
CA GLU A 299 -10.06 -10.03 -6.82
C GLU A 299 -9.81 -10.85 -5.54
N SER A 300 -8.57 -10.90 -5.06
CA SER A 300 -8.22 -11.63 -3.84
C SER A 300 -8.90 -11.06 -2.59
N LEU A 301 -9.00 -9.73 -2.49
CA LEU A 301 -9.72 -9.07 -1.40
C LEU A 301 -11.22 -9.35 -1.47
N HIS A 302 -11.79 -9.35 -2.69
CA HIS A 302 -13.18 -9.70 -2.91
C HIS A 302 -13.46 -11.14 -2.45
N ILE A 303 -12.64 -12.11 -2.90
CA ILE A 303 -12.76 -13.53 -2.52
C ILE A 303 -12.61 -13.69 -1.00
N PHE A 304 -11.64 -13.01 -0.38
CA PHE A 304 -11.45 -13.05 1.07
C PHE A 304 -12.69 -12.55 1.82
N CYS A 305 -13.23 -11.40 1.40
CA CYS A 305 -14.42 -10.83 2.00
C CYS A 305 -15.65 -11.72 1.79
N ASP A 306 -15.85 -12.24 0.58
CA ASP A 306 -16.95 -13.17 0.29
C ASP A 306 -16.88 -14.41 1.19
N THR A 307 -15.69 -15.02 1.27
CA THR A 307 -15.49 -16.23 2.07
C THR A 307 -15.92 -16.03 3.54
N HIS A 308 -15.48 -14.94 4.15
CA HIS A 308 -15.74 -14.72 5.58
C HIS A 308 -17.11 -14.07 5.84
N ILE A 309 -17.46 -13.01 5.10
CA ILE A 309 -18.66 -12.24 5.40
C ILE A 309 -19.92 -13.03 5.09
N LEU A 310 -19.96 -13.79 3.97
CA LEU A 310 -21.12 -14.65 3.66
C LEU A 310 -21.26 -15.77 4.69
N GLN A 311 -20.16 -16.40 5.09
CA GLN A 311 -20.19 -17.43 6.15
C GLN A 311 -20.70 -16.85 7.48
N TYR A 312 -20.27 -15.62 7.82
CA TYR A 312 -20.77 -14.97 9.03
C TYR A 312 -22.29 -14.72 8.98
N TYR A 313 -22.80 -14.29 7.85
CA TYR A 313 -24.26 -14.14 7.70
C TYR A 313 -25.02 -15.46 7.81
N GLU A 314 -24.46 -16.55 7.31
CA GLU A 314 -25.03 -17.88 7.50
C GLU A 314 -25.01 -18.31 8.98
N GLU A 315 -23.93 -18.02 9.71
CA GLU A 315 -23.82 -18.30 11.15
C GLU A 315 -24.94 -17.58 11.94
N ILE A 316 -25.10 -16.26 11.71
CA ILE A 316 -26.15 -15.47 12.37
C ILE A 316 -27.56 -16.01 12.06
N ASN A 317 -27.81 -16.36 10.81
CA ASN A 317 -29.14 -16.86 10.40
C ASN A 317 -29.48 -18.23 10.97
N ARG A 318 -28.47 -19.07 11.28
CA ARG A 318 -28.66 -20.33 11.96
C ARG A 318 -28.92 -20.21 13.49
N GLU A 319 -28.41 -19.11 14.09
CA GLU A 319 -28.62 -18.85 15.52
C GLU A 319 -29.94 -18.11 15.81
N ARG A 320 -30.64 -17.58 14.80
CA ARG A 320 -31.99 -16.97 14.88
C ARG A 320 -33.09 -17.97 14.63
#